data_fdfbe207a0559f5b0c986cb0c883c74c
#
_entry.id   fdfbe207a0559f5b0c986cb0c883c74c
#
_cell.length_a   1.000
_cell.length_b   1.000
_cell.length_c   1.000
_cell.angle_alpha   90.00
_cell.angle_beta   90.00
_cell.angle_gamma   90.00
#
_symmetry.space_group_name_H-M   'P 1'
#
loop_
_entity.id
_entity.type
_entity.pdbx_description
1 polymer ?
#
loop_
_entity_poly.entity_id
_entity_poly.type
_entity_poly.pdbx_seq_one_letter_code
_entity_poly.pdbx_strand_id
1 'polypeptide(L)'
;MSYTSQYLQCAGYEIHYTEWGSADAPVVVAWHGLARTGRDMDELADHLSKRYRVICPDTLGRGLSQWSRQPEQEYCLAFYARIAQDFFDGLGIRQAHWVGTSMGGAIGTVCAAGLMVPSLKKRIRSLTLNDNAPELVASAIARIREYAGNPPAFESMRELEVFLRQVYKPYGWLSDMQWRRLTETSTRRLPDGRVTPHYDPAMVRQFTSHPNDYLIWSHYDALDLPVLCLRGAQSDLVEASTVQAMRSRGPGVRDQLRVVEVPDCGHAPALNVPAQLDLVTEFLLANDW
;
A
#
# COMPACT_ATOMS: atom_id res chain seq x y z
N MET A 1 3.32 2.06 20.98
CA MET A 1 2.94 2.68 19.71
C MET A 1 2.28 4.03 19.98
N SER A 2 2.87 5.12 19.50
CA SER A 2 2.30 6.48 19.63
C SER A 2 2.20 7.10 18.24
N TYR A 3 1.00 7.47 17.84
CA TYR A 3 0.72 8.13 16.57
C TYR A 3 -0.37 9.19 16.76
N THR A 4 -0.49 10.08 15.80
CA THR A 4 -1.62 10.99 15.68
C THR A 4 -2.50 10.61 14.50
N SER A 5 -3.81 10.77 14.66
CA SER A 5 -4.81 10.59 13.60
C SER A 5 -5.15 11.97 13.05
N GLN A 6 -5.02 12.15 11.74
CA GLN A 6 -5.10 13.44 11.06
C GLN A 6 -5.94 13.33 9.79
N TYR A 7 -6.37 14.49 9.27
CA TYR A 7 -7.13 14.59 8.03
C TYR A 7 -6.55 15.71 7.15
N LEU A 8 -6.55 15.50 5.83
CA LEU A 8 -6.09 16.48 4.85
C LEU A 8 -7.01 16.49 3.64
N GLN A 9 -7.26 17.69 3.09
CA GLN A 9 -8.02 17.84 1.85
C GLN A 9 -7.11 17.53 0.65
N CYS A 10 -7.44 16.47 -0.11
CA CYS A 10 -6.71 16.03 -1.29
C CYS A 10 -7.68 15.72 -2.44
N ALA A 11 -7.47 16.30 -3.60
CA ALA A 11 -8.28 16.11 -4.81
C ALA A 11 -9.81 16.30 -4.58
N GLY A 12 -10.20 17.19 -3.65
CA GLY A 12 -11.59 17.47 -3.30
C GLY A 12 -12.22 16.51 -2.29
N TYR A 13 -11.42 15.68 -1.65
CA TYR A 13 -11.82 14.72 -0.62
C TYR A 13 -11.01 14.90 0.66
N GLU A 14 -11.64 14.61 1.79
CA GLU A 14 -10.96 14.48 3.06
C GLU A 14 -10.33 13.11 3.18
N ILE A 15 -8.99 13.08 3.26
CA ILE A 15 -8.17 11.88 3.36
C ILE A 15 -7.62 11.78 4.78
N HIS A 16 -7.92 10.66 5.43
CA HIS A 16 -7.38 10.32 6.74
C HIS A 16 -5.96 9.75 6.61
N TYR A 17 -5.13 10.01 7.61
CA TYR A 17 -3.82 9.38 7.75
C TYR A 17 -3.41 9.28 9.21
N THR A 18 -2.53 8.34 9.51
CA THR A 18 -1.80 8.30 10.77
C THR A 18 -0.38 8.81 10.57
N GLU A 19 0.12 9.55 11.55
CA GLU A 19 1.46 10.11 11.57
C GLU A 19 2.21 9.64 12.81
N TRP A 20 3.44 9.15 12.60
CA TRP A 20 4.30 8.53 13.60
C TRP A 20 5.67 9.19 13.60
N GLY A 21 6.32 9.22 14.77
CA GLY A 21 7.67 9.76 14.92
C GLY A 21 7.73 11.28 15.03
N SER A 22 8.94 11.84 14.91
CA SER A 22 9.15 13.29 15.02
C SER A 22 8.79 13.99 13.72
N ALA A 23 8.12 15.14 13.81
CA ALA A 23 7.72 15.96 12.67
C ALA A 23 8.93 16.46 11.83
N ASP A 24 10.09 16.63 12.47
CA ASP A 24 11.31 17.13 11.82
C ASP A 24 12.19 16.01 11.23
N ALA A 25 11.82 14.74 11.43
CA ALA A 25 12.57 13.61 10.90
C ALA A 25 12.36 13.43 9.39
N PRO A 26 13.29 12.74 8.69
CA PRO A 26 13.09 12.35 7.29
C PRO A 26 11.78 11.58 7.10
N VAL A 27 11.10 11.80 5.97
CA VAL A 27 9.75 11.29 5.76
C VAL A 27 9.77 9.91 5.08
N VAL A 28 8.92 9.02 5.59
CA VAL A 28 8.52 7.77 4.91
C VAL A 28 7.00 7.82 4.69
N VAL A 29 6.56 7.66 3.45
CA VAL A 29 5.15 7.41 3.13
C VAL A 29 4.95 5.90 3.04
N ALA A 30 4.11 5.34 3.91
CA ALA A 30 3.81 3.92 3.97
C ALA A 30 2.36 3.68 3.53
N TRP A 31 2.16 3.10 2.32
CA TRP A 31 0.85 3.02 1.67
C TRP A 31 0.35 1.58 1.58
N HIS A 32 -0.87 1.35 2.02
CA HIS A 32 -1.52 0.04 2.14
C HIS A 32 -2.02 -0.56 0.81
N GLY A 33 -2.46 -1.82 0.86
CA GLY A 33 -3.06 -2.56 -0.27
C GLY A 33 -4.52 -2.20 -0.55
N LEU A 34 -5.10 -2.81 -1.58
CA LEU A 34 -6.40 -2.46 -2.18
C LEU A 34 -7.56 -2.37 -1.18
N ALA A 35 -7.86 -3.45 -0.47
CA ALA A 35 -9.01 -3.60 0.43
C ALA A 35 -8.60 -3.42 1.90
N ARG A 36 -7.59 -2.59 2.15
CA ARG A 36 -6.98 -2.40 3.46
C ARG A 36 -7.01 -0.93 3.88
N THR A 37 -6.45 -0.63 5.02
CA THR A 37 -6.33 0.73 5.57
C THR A 37 -4.88 1.06 5.89
N GLY A 38 -4.56 2.33 6.12
CA GLY A 38 -3.24 2.77 6.55
C GLY A 38 -2.75 2.09 7.83
N ARG A 39 -3.67 1.55 8.62
CA ARG A 39 -3.37 0.85 9.88
C ARG A 39 -2.71 -0.52 9.69
N ASP A 40 -2.69 -1.06 8.45
CA ASP A 40 -1.88 -2.24 8.13
C ASP A 40 -0.38 -1.97 8.22
N MET A 41 0.01 -0.70 8.13
CA MET A 41 1.40 -0.25 8.20
C MET A 41 1.87 0.02 9.64
N ASP A 42 1.03 -0.19 10.66
CA ASP A 42 1.31 0.17 12.06
C ASP A 42 2.60 -0.43 12.62
N GLU A 43 2.87 -1.73 12.37
CA GLU A 43 4.10 -2.38 12.85
C GLU A 43 5.34 -1.77 12.24
N LEU A 44 5.30 -1.57 10.92
CA LEU A 44 6.39 -0.90 10.19
C LEU A 44 6.56 0.54 10.65
N ALA A 45 5.46 1.27 10.80
CA ALA A 45 5.48 2.67 11.20
C ALA A 45 6.01 2.86 12.62
N ASP A 46 5.60 2.03 13.59
CA ASP A 46 6.13 2.05 14.95
C ASP A 46 7.65 1.76 14.98
N HIS A 47 8.09 0.77 14.18
CA HIS A 47 9.50 0.42 14.08
C HIS A 47 10.33 1.57 13.49
N LEU A 48 9.88 2.17 12.38
CA LEU A 48 10.56 3.25 11.67
C LEU A 48 10.46 4.60 12.39
N SER A 49 9.44 4.82 13.22
CA SER A 49 9.18 6.09 13.92
C SER A 49 10.30 6.56 14.85
N LYS A 50 11.19 5.66 15.24
CA LYS A 50 12.39 5.98 16.01
C LYS A 50 13.37 6.87 15.25
N ARG A 51 13.23 6.94 13.92
CA ARG A 51 14.18 7.59 13.01
C ARG A 51 13.51 8.43 11.93
N TYR A 52 12.30 8.09 11.55
CA TYR A 52 11.55 8.71 10.46
C TYR A 52 10.22 9.29 10.95
N ARG A 53 9.75 10.31 10.26
CA ARG A 53 8.36 10.73 10.26
C ARG A 53 7.60 9.81 9.30
N VAL A 54 6.82 8.86 9.82
CA VAL A 54 6.10 7.91 8.98
C VAL A 54 4.65 8.33 8.82
N ILE A 55 4.18 8.39 7.58
CA ILE A 55 2.83 8.83 7.22
C ILE A 55 2.13 7.67 6.52
N CYS A 56 1.01 7.22 7.10
CA CYS A 56 0.23 6.09 6.60
C CYS A 56 -1.17 6.56 6.23
N PRO A 57 -1.43 6.95 4.96
CA PRO A 57 -2.74 7.39 4.51
C PRO A 57 -3.72 6.23 4.37
N ASP A 58 -5.00 6.50 4.60
CA ASP A 58 -6.11 5.70 4.09
C ASP A 58 -6.42 6.16 2.66
N THR A 59 -6.34 5.29 1.68
CA THR A 59 -6.70 5.62 0.30
C THR A 59 -8.19 6.03 0.22
N LEU A 60 -8.56 6.92 -0.70
CA LEU A 60 -9.96 7.24 -0.97
C LEU A 60 -10.84 5.99 -1.01
N GLY A 61 -11.94 5.97 -0.26
CA GLY A 61 -12.83 4.83 -0.14
C GLY A 61 -12.39 3.74 0.83
N ARG A 62 -11.34 3.96 1.64
CA ARG A 62 -10.83 3.00 2.64
C ARG A 62 -10.70 3.67 3.99
N GLY A 63 -10.82 2.87 5.04
CA GLY A 63 -10.66 3.33 6.41
C GLY A 63 -11.51 4.55 6.73
N LEU A 64 -10.90 5.58 7.29
CA LEU A 64 -11.58 6.80 7.71
C LEU A 64 -11.59 7.90 6.62
N SER A 65 -11.01 7.65 5.44
CA SER A 65 -11.10 8.56 4.29
C SER A 65 -12.50 8.55 3.68
N GLN A 66 -12.88 9.66 3.07
CA GLN A 66 -14.15 9.76 2.35
C GLN A 66 -14.24 8.74 1.21
N TRP A 67 -15.47 8.44 0.81
CA TRP A 67 -15.74 7.59 -0.35
C TRP A 67 -15.88 8.43 -1.60
N SER A 68 -15.54 7.82 -2.76
CA SER A 68 -15.67 8.50 -4.05
C SER A 68 -17.13 8.80 -4.39
N ARG A 69 -17.35 9.98 -4.97
CA ARG A 69 -18.63 10.36 -5.56
C ARG A 69 -18.77 9.89 -7.01
N GLN A 70 -17.65 9.51 -7.64
CA GLN A 70 -17.57 9.07 -9.04
C GLN A 70 -16.66 7.84 -9.17
N PRO A 71 -17.08 6.66 -8.61
CA PRO A 71 -16.22 5.48 -8.46
C PRO A 71 -15.57 5.00 -9.77
N GLU A 72 -16.26 5.12 -10.90
CA GLU A 72 -15.74 4.72 -12.21
C GLU A 72 -14.60 5.61 -12.71
N GLN A 73 -14.48 6.84 -12.22
CA GLN A 73 -13.48 7.81 -12.65
C GLN A 73 -12.37 8.01 -11.64
N GLU A 74 -12.67 7.81 -10.35
CA GLU A 74 -11.80 8.22 -9.26
C GLU A 74 -11.10 7.04 -8.57
N TYR A 75 -11.64 5.81 -8.68
CA TYR A 75 -10.91 4.63 -8.25
C TYR A 75 -9.98 4.17 -9.37
N CYS A 76 -8.83 4.84 -9.50
CA CYS A 76 -7.78 4.50 -10.46
C CYS A 76 -6.42 5.05 -10.00
N LEU A 77 -5.32 4.49 -10.53
CA LEU A 77 -3.97 4.91 -10.15
C LEU A 77 -3.71 6.38 -10.47
N ALA A 78 -4.27 6.91 -11.56
CA ALA A 78 -4.12 8.33 -11.92
C ALA A 78 -4.73 9.26 -10.86
N PHE A 79 -5.90 8.93 -10.33
CA PHE A 79 -6.54 9.73 -9.29
C PHE A 79 -5.83 9.58 -7.93
N TYR A 80 -5.40 8.37 -7.58
CA TYR A 80 -4.60 8.15 -6.37
C TYR A 80 -3.26 8.89 -6.40
N ALA A 81 -2.63 8.99 -7.58
CA ALA A 81 -1.41 9.79 -7.74
C ALA A 81 -1.65 11.29 -7.55
N ARG A 82 -2.81 11.83 -7.95
CA ARG A 82 -3.22 13.21 -7.64
C ARG A 82 -3.43 13.41 -6.15
N ILE A 83 -4.10 12.48 -5.47
CA ILE A 83 -4.21 12.49 -3.99
C ILE A 83 -2.82 12.51 -3.36
N ALA A 84 -1.90 11.67 -3.83
CA ALA A 84 -0.53 11.64 -3.33
C ALA A 84 0.20 12.98 -3.55
N GLN A 85 0.00 13.64 -4.68
CA GLN A 85 0.56 14.98 -4.93
C GLN A 85 0.05 15.99 -3.92
N ASP A 86 -1.27 16.09 -3.75
CA ASP A 86 -1.86 17.03 -2.79
C ASP A 86 -1.45 16.72 -1.36
N PHE A 87 -1.23 15.44 -1.05
CA PHE A 87 -0.71 14.97 0.23
C PHE A 87 0.71 15.50 0.49
N PHE A 88 1.60 15.37 -0.50
CA PHE A 88 2.97 15.89 -0.41
C PHE A 88 2.97 17.42 -0.28
N ASP A 89 2.12 18.11 -1.03
CA ASP A 89 2.03 19.56 -1.01
C ASP A 89 1.45 20.08 0.31
N GLY A 90 0.34 19.50 0.76
CA GLY A 90 -0.34 19.92 1.98
C GLY A 90 0.45 19.65 3.26
N LEU A 91 1.27 18.60 3.29
CA LEU A 91 2.16 18.29 4.42
C LEU A 91 3.56 18.91 4.29
N GLY A 92 3.84 19.67 3.23
CA GLY A 92 5.13 20.29 2.99
C GLY A 92 6.26 19.26 2.78
N ILE A 93 5.94 18.04 2.33
CA ILE A 93 6.92 16.98 2.11
C ILE A 93 7.75 17.32 0.88
N ARG A 94 9.01 17.67 1.04
CA ARG A 94 9.91 17.96 -0.07
C ARG A 94 10.45 16.69 -0.71
N GLN A 95 10.88 15.74 0.11
CA GLN A 95 11.33 14.41 -0.29
C GLN A 95 10.86 13.37 0.72
N ALA A 96 10.61 12.14 0.25
CA ALA A 96 10.24 11.00 1.09
C ALA A 96 10.75 9.70 0.49
N HIS A 97 10.97 8.71 1.34
CA HIS A 97 10.97 7.31 0.92
C HIS A 97 9.52 6.84 0.77
N TRP A 98 9.28 5.90 -0.12
CA TRP A 98 7.96 5.29 -0.32
C TRP A 98 8.01 3.80 -0.05
N VAL A 99 7.14 3.32 0.84
CA VAL A 99 6.92 1.89 1.08
C VAL A 99 5.48 1.58 0.73
N GLY A 100 5.25 0.80 -0.31
CA GLY A 100 3.90 0.48 -0.79
C GLY A 100 3.63 -1.00 -0.84
N THR A 101 2.55 -1.44 -0.18
CA THR A 101 2.06 -2.82 -0.27
C THR A 101 1.05 -2.93 -1.41
N SER A 102 1.27 -3.88 -2.35
CA SER A 102 0.31 -4.18 -3.42
C SER A 102 -0.09 -2.90 -4.18
N MET A 103 -1.36 -2.50 -4.17
CA MET A 103 -1.84 -1.23 -4.74
C MET A 103 -0.99 -0.02 -4.31
N GLY A 104 -0.57 0.05 -3.05
CA GLY A 104 0.30 1.13 -2.56
C GLY A 104 1.66 1.16 -3.27
N GLY A 105 2.18 0.00 -3.68
CA GLY A 105 3.38 -0.12 -4.52
C GLY A 105 3.14 0.37 -5.95
N ALA A 106 1.99 0.06 -6.54
CA ALA A 106 1.61 0.56 -7.86
C ALA A 106 1.46 2.09 -7.87
N ILE A 107 0.79 2.66 -6.84
CA ILE A 107 0.69 4.12 -6.66
C ILE A 107 2.09 4.75 -6.57
N GLY A 108 2.98 4.18 -5.73
CA GLY A 108 4.35 4.65 -5.58
C GLY A 108 5.14 4.61 -6.88
N THR A 109 4.98 3.54 -7.68
CA THR A 109 5.61 3.40 -9.01
C THR A 109 5.16 4.51 -9.96
N VAL A 110 3.84 4.75 -10.04
CA VAL A 110 3.27 5.80 -10.89
C VAL A 110 3.75 7.19 -10.47
N CYS A 111 3.76 7.47 -9.17
CA CYS A 111 4.24 8.73 -8.61
C CYS A 111 5.74 8.96 -8.86
N ALA A 112 6.57 7.95 -8.60
CA ALA A 112 8.02 8.02 -8.76
C ALA A 112 8.46 8.13 -10.22
N ALA A 113 7.73 7.49 -11.14
CA ALA A 113 7.96 7.61 -12.58
C ALA A 113 7.73 9.05 -13.09
N GLY A 114 6.77 9.76 -12.50
CA GLY A 114 6.43 11.13 -12.85
C GLY A 114 5.78 11.30 -14.23
N LEU A 115 5.29 10.23 -14.84
CA LEU A 115 4.64 10.31 -16.15
C LEU A 115 3.23 10.91 -16.05
N MET A 116 2.51 10.62 -14.96
CA MET A 116 1.18 11.19 -14.69
C MET A 116 1.27 12.45 -13.81
N VAL A 117 2.21 12.46 -12.84
CA VAL A 117 2.40 13.54 -11.88
C VAL A 117 3.88 13.94 -11.84
N PRO A 118 4.35 14.79 -12.78
CA PRO A 118 5.78 15.14 -12.91
C PRO A 118 6.39 15.77 -11.66
N SER A 119 5.59 16.47 -10.86
CA SER A 119 6.03 17.12 -9.62
C SER A 119 6.54 16.12 -8.55
N LEU A 120 6.10 14.86 -8.57
CA LEU A 120 6.51 13.85 -7.59
C LEU A 120 7.79 13.12 -7.98
N LYS A 121 8.21 13.12 -9.26
CA LYS A 121 9.37 12.35 -9.74
C LYS A 121 10.63 12.54 -8.91
N LYS A 122 10.94 13.78 -8.52
CA LYS A 122 12.14 14.11 -7.73
C LYS A 122 11.89 14.16 -6.21
N ARG A 123 10.65 13.92 -5.80
CA ARG A 123 10.26 13.96 -4.38
C ARG A 123 10.23 12.56 -3.75
N ILE A 124 10.23 11.50 -4.57
CA ILE A 124 10.37 10.12 -4.07
C ILE A 124 11.84 9.72 -4.23
N ARG A 125 12.47 9.39 -3.11
CA ARG A 125 13.90 9.12 -3.01
C ARG A 125 14.25 7.66 -3.23
N SER A 126 13.43 6.77 -2.69
CA SER A 126 13.51 5.33 -2.90
C SER A 126 12.13 4.71 -2.84
N LEU A 127 11.96 3.55 -3.45
CA LEU A 127 10.67 2.86 -3.56
C LEU A 127 10.81 1.42 -3.07
N THR A 128 10.04 1.06 -2.04
CA THR A 128 9.85 -0.33 -1.63
C THR A 128 8.52 -0.84 -2.16
N LEU A 129 8.57 -1.88 -2.97
CA LEU A 129 7.44 -2.62 -3.52
C LEU A 129 7.23 -3.88 -2.67
N ASN A 130 6.28 -3.85 -1.76
CA ASN A 130 5.91 -5.02 -0.97
C ASN A 130 4.84 -5.82 -1.72
N ASP A 131 5.28 -6.89 -2.33
CA ASP A 131 4.52 -7.81 -3.18
C ASP A 131 3.71 -7.08 -4.27
N ASN A 132 4.40 -6.23 -5.02
CA ASN A 132 3.89 -5.54 -6.19
C ASN A 132 4.93 -5.60 -7.32
N ALA A 133 4.45 -5.62 -8.57
CA ALA A 133 5.24 -5.64 -9.78
C ALA A 133 4.54 -4.84 -10.90
N PRO A 134 5.25 -4.51 -12.01
CA PRO A 134 4.65 -3.75 -13.12
C PRO A 134 3.53 -4.45 -13.87
N GLU A 135 3.34 -5.74 -13.62
CA GLU A 135 2.27 -6.57 -14.15
C GLU A 135 1.86 -7.60 -13.09
N LEU A 136 0.57 -7.78 -12.91
CA LEU A 136 0.00 -8.67 -11.90
C LEU A 136 -0.77 -9.81 -12.57
N VAL A 137 -0.86 -10.95 -11.89
CA VAL A 137 -1.56 -12.14 -12.39
C VAL A 137 -3.05 -11.87 -12.54
N ALA A 138 -3.59 -11.98 -13.74
CA ALA A 138 -4.97 -11.65 -14.06
C ALA A 138 -5.99 -12.49 -13.28
N SER A 139 -5.73 -13.78 -13.05
CA SER A 139 -6.60 -14.66 -12.25
C SER A 139 -6.65 -14.25 -10.78
N ALA A 140 -5.53 -13.77 -10.22
CA ALA A 140 -5.49 -13.24 -8.86
C ALA A 140 -6.29 -11.92 -8.74
N ILE A 141 -6.18 -11.03 -9.73
CA ILE A 141 -7.00 -9.80 -9.80
C ILE A 141 -8.50 -10.17 -9.88
N ALA A 142 -8.86 -11.15 -10.70
CA ALA A 142 -10.26 -11.60 -10.83
C ALA A 142 -10.82 -12.11 -9.49
N ARG A 143 -10.04 -12.92 -8.75
CA ARG A 143 -10.40 -13.40 -7.41
C ARG A 143 -10.55 -12.24 -6.42
N ILE A 144 -9.61 -11.28 -6.40
CA ILE A 144 -9.68 -10.11 -5.52
C ILE A 144 -10.96 -9.31 -5.80
N ARG A 145 -11.28 -9.10 -7.06
CA ARG A 145 -12.47 -8.38 -7.49
C ARG A 145 -13.76 -9.04 -7.00
N GLU A 146 -13.82 -10.38 -7.00
CA GLU A 146 -14.98 -11.13 -6.57
C GLU A 146 -15.29 -10.91 -5.08
N TYR A 147 -14.31 -11.13 -4.19
CA TYR A 147 -14.55 -10.99 -2.76
C TYR A 147 -14.62 -9.53 -2.30
N ALA A 148 -13.84 -8.63 -2.90
CA ALA A 148 -13.82 -7.22 -2.50
C ALA A 148 -15.06 -6.44 -2.98
N GLY A 149 -15.68 -6.84 -4.08
CA GLY A 149 -16.92 -6.24 -4.59
C GLY A 149 -18.17 -6.54 -3.74
N ASN A 150 -18.14 -7.61 -2.95
CA ASN A 150 -19.24 -8.04 -2.12
C ASN A 150 -18.77 -8.39 -0.70
N PRO A 151 -18.33 -7.37 0.08
CA PRO A 151 -17.84 -7.62 1.42
C PRO A 151 -18.93 -8.22 2.30
N PRO A 152 -18.64 -9.33 3.00
CA PRO A 152 -19.61 -9.96 3.88
C PRO A 152 -19.87 -9.11 5.12
N ALA A 153 -21.06 -9.28 5.71
CA ALA A 153 -21.42 -8.71 7.00
C ALA A 153 -21.56 -9.80 8.06
N PHE A 154 -21.11 -9.53 9.28
CA PHE A 154 -21.05 -10.49 10.38
C PHE A 154 -21.77 -9.92 11.61
N GLU A 155 -22.31 -10.79 12.45
CA GLU A 155 -23.00 -10.42 13.68
C GLU A 155 -22.02 -9.90 14.75
N SER A 156 -20.77 -10.32 14.69
CA SER A 156 -19.76 -9.98 15.70
C SER A 156 -18.38 -9.71 15.12
N MET A 157 -17.57 -8.95 15.89
CA MET A 157 -16.14 -8.75 15.62
C MET A 157 -15.37 -10.07 15.58
N ARG A 158 -15.77 -11.05 16.39
CA ARG A 158 -15.13 -12.37 16.42
C ARG A 158 -15.32 -13.12 15.11
N GLU A 159 -16.52 -13.09 14.54
CA GLU A 159 -16.78 -13.74 13.24
C GLU A 159 -15.98 -13.04 12.12
N LEU A 160 -15.94 -11.72 12.13
CA LEU A 160 -15.12 -10.97 11.19
C LEU A 160 -13.62 -11.29 11.35
N GLU A 161 -13.10 -11.43 12.59
CA GLU A 161 -11.72 -11.83 12.82
C GLU A 161 -11.42 -13.21 12.24
N VAL A 162 -12.30 -14.18 12.44
CA VAL A 162 -12.15 -15.54 11.86
C VAL A 162 -12.08 -15.45 10.33
N PHE A 163 -12.96 -14.67 9.71
CA PHE A 163 -12.95 -14.44 8.27
C PHE A 163 -11.64 -13.78 7.80
N LEU A 164 -11.19 -12.71 8.46
CA LEU A 164 -9.96 -12.01 8.09
C LEU A 164 -8.71 -12.88 8.25
N ARG A 165 -8.65 -13.72 9.29
CA ARG A 165 -7.57 -14.72 9.48
C ARG A 165 -7.52 -15.74 8.32
N GLN A 166 -8.65 -16.07 7.71
CA GLN A 166 -8.69 -16.95 6.55
C GLN A 166 -8.25 -16.22 5.27
N VAL A 167 -8.81 -15.05 4.99
CA VAL A 167 -8.54 -14.27 3.79
C VAL A 167 -7.09 -13.79 3.74
N TYR A 168 -6.56 -13.31 4.87
CA TYR A 168 -5.20 -12.76 4.98
C TYR A 168 -4.18 -13.77 5.55
N LYS A 169 -4.50 -15.06 5.56
CA LYS A 169 -3.52 -16.11 5.89
C LYS A 169 -2.20 -15.97 5.10
N PRO A 170 -2.22 -15.57 3.81
CA PRO A 170 -0.99 -15.36 3.04
C PRO A 170 -0.06 -14.25 3.56
N TYR A 171 -0.51 -13.40 4.48
CA TYR A 171 0.34 -12.36 5.10
C TYR A 171 1.52 -12.95 5.90
N GLY A 172 1.48 -14.25 6.19
CA GLY A 172 2.43 -14.94 7.04
C GLY A 172 2.00 -14.94 8.50
N TRP A 173 2.97 -15.02 9.40
CA TRP A 173 2.68 -15.09 10.83
C TRP A 173 2.27 -13.73 11.41
N LEU A 174 1.14 -13.70 12.11
CA LEU A 174 0.70 -12.61 12.97
C LEU A 174 0.33 -13.16 14.36
N SER A 175 0.67 -12.45 15.42
CA SER A 175 0.21 -12.74 16.77
C SER A 175 -1.30 -12.49 16.92
N ASP A 176 -1.91 -13.07 17.96
CA ASP A 176 -3.33 -12.81 18.25
C ASP A 176 -3.64 -11.33 18.50
N MET A 177 -2.70 -10.61 19.10
CA MET A 177 -2.83 -9.17 19.31
C MET A 177 -2.80 -8.39 17.97
N GLN A 178 -1.94 -8.79 17.05
CA GLN A 178 -1.89 -8.19 15.69
C GLN A 178 -3.16 -8.50 14.91
N TRP A 179 -3.69 -9.73 14.98
CA TRP A 179 -4.97 -10.09 14.36
C TRP A 179 -6.14 -9.28 14.91
N ARG A 180 -6.21 -9.09 16.23
CA ARG A 180 -7.27 -8.25 16.85
C ARG A 180 -7.16 -6.81 16.36
N ARG A 181 -5.97 -6.22 16.38
CA ARG A 181 -5.77 -4.85 15.90
C ARG A 181 -6.12 -4.72 14.42
N LEU A 182 -5.65 -5.64 13.58
CA LEU A 182 -6.00 -5.67 12.16
C LEU A 182 -7.52 -5.73 11.97
N THR A 183 -8.22 -6.54 12.74
CA THR A 183 -9.69 -6.63 12.70
C THR A 183 -10.32 -5.30 13.12
N GLU A 184 -9.95 -4.76 14.26
CA GLU A 184 -10.51 -3.50 14.80
C GLU A 184 -10.33 -2.33 13.82
N THR A 185 -9.13 -2.19 13.23
CA THR A 185 -8.81 -1.09 12.33
C THR A 185 -9.36 -1.26 10.91
N SER A 186 -9.81 -2.46 10.57
CA SER A 186 -10.42 -2.79 9.26
C SER A 186 -11.92 -2.91 9.31
N THR A 187 -12.58 -2.53 10.41
CA THR A 187 -14.00 -2.75 10.63
C THR A 187 -14.79 -1.46 10.61
N ARG A 188 -15.94 -1.48 9.95
CA ARG A 188 -17.03 -0.52 10.17
C ARG A 188 -18.29 -1.23 10.61
N ARG A 189 -19.15 -0.52 11.39
CA ARG A 189 -20.47 -1.01 11.74
C ARG A 189 -21.49 -0.55 10.71
N LEU A 190 -22.42 -1.44 10.41
CA LEU A 190 -23.59 -1.18 9.59
C LEU A 190 -24.71 -0.58 10.46
N PRO A 191 -25.72 0.08 9.86
CA PRO A 191 -26.87 0.62 10.60
C PRO A 191 -27.68 -0.42 11.39
N ASP A 192 -27.64 -1.69 10.97
CA ASP A 192 -28.29 -2.82 11.66
C ASP A 192 -27.45 -3.42 12.80
N GLY A 193 -26.27 -2.85 13.08
CA GLY A 193 -25.36 -3.26 14.15
C GLY A 193 -24.31 -4.31 13.75
N ARG A 194 -24.47 -4.94 12.58
CA ARG A 194 -23.47 -5.88 12.05
C ARG A 194 -22.16 -5.16 11.71
N VAL A 195 -21.11 -5.94 11.53
CA VAL A 195 -19.78 -5.46 11.15
C VAL A 195 -19.37 -5.96 9.77
N THR A 196 -18.61 -5.14 9.05
CA THR A 196 -18.12 -5.46 7.71
C THR A 196 -16.74 -4.83 7.51
N PRO A 197 -15.91 -5.29 6.54
CA PRO A 197 -14.67 -4.62 6.22
C PRO A 197 -14.85 -3.13 5.89
N HIS A 198 -13.87 -2.31 6.27
CA HIS A 198 -13.94 -0.85 6.21
C HIS A 198 -13.41 -0.29 4.88
N TYR A 199 -14.11 -0.57 3.80
CA TYR A 199 -13.84 0.01 2.48
C TYR A 199 -15.14 0.15 1.68
N ASP A 200 -15.11 1.00 0.65
CA ASP A 200 -16.17 1.13 -0.35
C ASP A 200 -16.12 -0.05 -1.33
N PRO A 201 -17.14 -0.91 -1.41
CA PRO A 201 -17.15 -2.01 -2.38
C PRO A 201 -17.11 -1.53 -3.84
N ALA A 202 -17.53 -0.30 -4.13
CA ALA A 202 -17.45 0.27 -5.47
C ALA A 202 -16.02 0.44 -5.98
N MET A 203 -15.01 0.34 -5.10
CA MET A 203 -13.59 0.41 -5.51
C MET A 203 -13.20 -0.65 -6.55
N VAL A 204 -13.91 -1.80 -6.61
CA VAL A 204 -13.61 -2.84 -7.62
C VAL A 204 -13.97 -2.40 -9.05
N ARG A 205 -14.73 -1.31 -9.20
CA ARG A 205 -15.04 -0.73 -10.53
C ARG A 205 -13.78 -0.26 -11.26
N GLN A 206 -12.69 0.01 -10.54
CA GLN A 206 -11.39 0.31 -11.17
C GLN A 206 -10.96 -0.79 -12.16
N PHE A 207 -11.22 -2.05 -11.88
CA PHE A 207 -10.83 -3.15 -12.76
C PHE A 207 -11.68 -3.28 -14.04
N THR A 208 -12.83 -2.63 -14.09
CA THR A 208 -13.69 -2.58 -15.28
C THR A 208 -13.57 -1.27 -16.03
N SER A 209 -13.47 -0.15 -15.32
CA SER A 209 -13.34 1.17 -15.90
C SER A 209 -11.91 1.46 -16.36
N HIS A 210 -10.92 0.87 -15.68
CA HIS A 210 -9.49 1.04 -15.95
C HIS A 210 -8.77 -0.33 -16.02
N PRO A 211 -9.10 -1.20 -16.99
CA PRO A 211 -8.64 -2.59 -17.01
C PRO A 211 -7.12 -2.76 -17.12
N ASN A 212 -6.43 -1.74 -17.61
CA ASN A 212 -4.97 -1.75 -17.79
C ASN A 212 -4.21 -0.99 -16.68
N ASP A 213 -4.88 -0.54 -15.63
CA ASP A 213 -4.30 0.32 -14.60
C ASP A 213 -3.10 -0.32 -13.89
N TYR A 214 -3.11 -1.65 -13.77
CA TYR A 214 -2.01 -2.41 -13.16
C TYR A 214 -1.02 -3.00 -14.17
N LEU A 215 -1.08 -2.58 -15.44
CA LEU A 215 -0.05 -2.85 -16.45
C LEU A 215 0.83 -1.61 -16.60
N ILE A 216 1.79 -1.46 -15.69
CA ILE A 216 2.56 -0.22 -15.49
C ILE A 216 4.03 -0.35 -15.89
N TRP A 217 4.35 -1.18 -16.86
CA TRP A 217 5.73 -1.35 -17.33
C TRP A 217 6.38 -0.05 -17.80
N SER A 218 5.63 0.84 -18.48
CA SER A 218 6.16 2.14 -18.91
C SER A 218 6.57 3.03 -17.73
N HIS A 219 5.82 2.97 -16.62
CA HIS A 219 6.16 3.68 -15.39
C HIS A 219 7.39 3.06 -14.73
N TYR A 220 7.45 1.73 -14.65
CA TYR A 220 8.60 1.03 -14.08
C TYR A 220 9.88 1.35 -14.86
N ASP A 221 9.85 1.33 -16.18
CA ASP A 221 10.99 1.64 -17.04
C ASP A 221 11.49 3.09 -16.87
N ALA A 222 10.57 4.02 -16.53
CA ALA A 222 10.88 5.43 -16.30
C ALA A 222 11.39 5.75 -14.88
N LEU A 223 11.42 4.77 -13.98
CA LEU A 223 11.99 4.93 -12.64
C LEU A 223 13.50 5.18 -12.73
N ASP A 224 13.96 6.18 -12.02
CA ASP A 224 15.40 6.54 -11.91
C ASP A 224 15.72 6.78 -10.43
N LEU A 225 15.56 5.74 -9.63
CA LEU A 225 15.77 5.74 -8.18
C LEU A 225 15.94 4.30 -7.68
N PRO A 226 16.52 4.09 -6.49
CA PRO A 226 16.65 2.77 -5.87
C PRO A 226 15.28 2.14 -5.59
N VAL A 227 15.14 0.85 -5.95
CA VAL A 227 13.94 0.04 -5.75
C VAL A 227 14.27 -1.22 -4.96
N LEU A 228 13.54 -1.47 -3.87
CA LEU A 228 13.47 -2.74 -3.18
C LEU A 228 12.17 -3.45 -3.55
N CYS A 229 12.26 -4.63 -4.14
CA CYS A 229 11.11 -5.49 -4.39
C CYS A 229 11.13 -6.66 -3.39
N LEU A 230 10.16 -6.68 -2.47
CA LEU A 230 9.89 -7.80 -1.58
C LEU A 230 8.79 -8.65 -2.22
N ARG A 231 9.09 -9.91 -2.53
CA ARG A 231 8.11 -10.85 -3.07
C ARG A 231 7.84 -11.94 -2.04
N GLY A 232 6.58 -12.17 -1.70
CA GLY A 232 6.23 -13.35 -0.91
C GLY A 232 6.59 -14.63 -1.69
N ALA A 233 7.28 -15.57 -1.05
CA ALA A 233 7.72 -16.81 -1.70
C ALA A 233 6.54 -17.61 -2.31
N GLN A 234 5.35 -17.47 -1.70
CA GLN A 234 4.10 -18.11 -2.11
C GLN A 234 3.13 -17.12 -2.78
N SER A 235 3.64 -15.97 -3.26
CA SER A 235 2.78 -14.97 -3.93
C SER A 235 2.17 -15.56 -5.19
N ASP A 236 0.85 -15.44 -5.28
CA ASP A 236 0.05 -15.79 -6.45
C ASP A 236 -0.33 -14.55 -7.29
N LEU A 237 0.04 -13.35 -6.84
CA LEU A 237 -0.20 -12.09 -7.53
C LEU A 237 1.03 -11.61 -8.31
N VAL A 238 2.22 -11.86 -7.79
CA VAL A 238 3.50 -11.47 -8.39
C VAL A 238 4.26 -12.71 -8.82
N GLU A 239 4.34 -12.96 -10.12
CA GLU A 239 5.09 -14.10 -10.65
C GLU A 239 6.61 -13.89 -10.58
N ALA A 240 7.34 -14.99 -10.37
CA ALA A 240 8.81 -14.97 -10.42
C ALA A 240 9.34 -14.53 -11.80
N SER A 241 8.63 -14.88 -12.87
CA SER A 241 8.91 -14.46 -14.25
C SER A 241 8.83 -12.94 -14.43
N THR A 242 7.82 -12.29 -13.83
CA THR A 242 7.67 -10.82 -13.84
C THR A 242 8.82 -10.16 -13.09
N VAL A 243 9.19 -10.69 -11.92
CA VAL A 243 10.35 -10.19 -11.15
C VAL A 243 11.66 -10.39 -11.93
N GLN A 244 11.82 -11.51 -12.66
CA GLN A 244 12.97 -11.71 -13.53
C GLN A 244 13.00 -10.68 -14.68
N ALA A 245 11.86 -10.35 -15.29
CA ALA A 245 11.77 -9.31 -16.29
C ALA A 245 12.14 -7.91 -15.73
N MET A 246 11.78 -7.61 -14.48
CA MET A 246 12.18 -6.36 -13.81
C MET A 246 13.70 -6.17 -13.74
N ARG A 247 14.48 -7.26 -13.63
CA ARG A 247 15.95 -7.20 -13.58
C ARG A 247 16.59 -6.74 -14.89
N SER A 248 15.89 -6.93 -16.02
CA SER A 248 16.37 -6.55 -17.35
C SER A 248 15.76 -5.25 -17.87
N ARG A 249 15.04 -4.50 -17.03
CA ARG A 249 14.34 -3.27 -17.41
C ARG A 249 14.47 -2.20 -16.30
N GLY A 250 14.21 -0.95 -16.65
CA GLY A 250 14.12 0.16 -15.72
C GLY A 250 15.25 0.21 -14.69
N PRO A 251 14.97 0.20 -13.38
CA PRO A 251 15.96 0.17 -12.32
C PRO A 251 16.89 -1.05 -12.38
N GLY A 252 16.42 -2.19 -12.90
CA GLY A 252 17.21 -3.43 -12.98
C GLY A 252 18.47 -3.30 -13.82
N VAL A 253 18.40 -2.62 -14.98
CA VAL A 253 19.58 -2.41 -15.85
C VAL A 253 20.52 -1.32 -15.36
N ARG A 254 20.15 -0.60 -14.30
CA ARG A 254 20.92 0.50 -13.68
C ARG A 254 21.50 0.13 -12.32
N ASP A 255 21.48 -1.15 -11.94
CA ASP A 255 21.87 -1.63 -10.60
C ASP A 255 21.14 -0.94 -9.44
N GLN A 256 19.92 -0.48 -9.70
CA GLN A 256 19.06 0.18 -8.72
C GLN A 256 17.95 -0.74 -8.17
N LEU A 257 17.89 -2.00 -8.58
CA LEU A 257 16.89 -2.98 -8.13
C LEU A 257 17.49 -4.01 -7.20
N ARG A 258 17.02 -4.03 -5.95
CA ARG A 258 17.23 -5.15 -5.02
C ARG A 258 15.93 -5.97 -4.94
N VAL A 259 16.02 -7.28 -5.17
CA VAL A 259 14.89 -8.21 -5.03
C VAL A 259 15.17 -9.17 -3.88
N VAL A 260 14.20 -9.31 -2.99
CA VAL A 260 14.25 -10.26 -1.87
C VAL A 260 12.98 -11.10 -1.88
N GLU A 261 13.13 -12.41 -1.88
CA GLU A 261 12.02 -13.34 -1.66
C GLU A 261 11.82 -13.54 -0.15
N VAL A 262 10.60 -13.29 0.32
CA VAL A 262 10.23 -13.36 1.74
C VAL A 262 9.60 -14.72 2.00
N PRO A 263 10.20 -15.58 2.83
CA PRO A 263 9.70 -16.92 3.09
C PRO A 263 8.39 -16.92 3.89
N ASP A 264 7.68 -18.03 3.84
CA ASP A 264 6.49 -18.35 4.66
C ASP A 264 5.30 -17.38 4.49
N CYS A 265 5.27 -16.62 3.40
CA CYS A 265 4.15 -15.75 3.06
C CYS A 265 3.90 -15.69 1.56
N GLY A 266 2.67 -15.30 1.23
CA GLY A 266 2.21 -15.02 -0.14
C GLY A 266 1.93 -13.53 -0.32
N HIS A 267 0.76 -13.20 -0.87
CA HIS A 267 0.36 -11.81 -1.09
C HIS A 267 -0.40 -11.25 0.13
N ALA A 268 0.23 -10.34 0.85
CA ALA A 268 1.57 -9.79 0.81
C ALA A 268 2.25 -9.97 2.18
N PRO A 269 3.61 -9.97 2.26
CA PRO A 269 4.29 -9.93 3.56
C PRO A 269 3.74 -8.84 4.48
N ALA A 270 3.44 -9.18 5.73
CA ALA A 270 2.78 -8.25 6.67
C ALA A 270 3.70 -7.13 7.17
N LEU A 271 5.01 -7.19 6.93
CA LEU A 271 6.02 -6.25 7.43
C LEU A 271 5.94 -6.05 8.95
N ASN A 272 5.78 -7.17 9.69
CA ASN A 272 5.48 -7.16 11.12
C ASN A 272 6.48 -7.94 11.97
N VAL A 273 7.44 -8.63 11.35
CA VAL A 273 8.48 -9.41 12.04
C VAL A 273 9.86 -8.78 11.82
N PRO A 274 10.81 -8.93 12.77
CA PRO A 274 12.12 -8.28 12.70
C PRO A 274 12.81 -8.43 11.35
N ALA A 275 12.86 -9.65 10.81
CA ALA A 275 13.54 -9.90 9.53
C ALA A 275 12.97 -9.07 8.35
N GLN A 276 11.66 -8.85 8.31
CA GLN A 276 11.02 -8.02 7.27
C GLN A 276 11.22 -6.53 7.54
N LEU A 277 11.13 -6.11 8.80
CA LEU A 277 11.35 -4.73 9.23
C LEU A 277 12.79 -4.28 8.96
N ASP A 278 13.76 -5.16 9.26
CA ASP A 278 15.17 -4.89 9.04
C ASP A 278 15.51 -4.73 7.56
N LEU A 279 14.93 -5.57 6.67
CA LEU A 279 15.09 -5.45 5.22
C LEU A 279 14.69 -4.06 4.70
N VAL A 280 13.53 -3.57 5.15
CA VAL A 280 13.04 -2.23 4.77
C VAL A 280 13.94 -1.16 5.37
N THR A 281 14.28 -1.27 6.66
CA THR A 281 15.09 -0.28 7.37
C THR A 281 16.48 -0.15 6.76
N GLU A 282 17.17 -1.25 6.49
CA GLU A 282 18.48 -1.26 5.84
C GLU A 282 18.44 -0.58 4.48
N PHE A 283 17.40 -0.87 3.69
CA PHE A 283 17.23 -0.26 2.38
C PHE A 283 17.00 1.26 2.46
N LEU A 284 16.17 1.71 3.39
CA LEU A 284 15.95 3.15 3.60
C LEU A 284 17.24 3.84 4.02
N LEU A 285 17.97 3.28 5.01
CA LEU A 285 19.26 3.83 5.50
C LEU A 285 20.32 3.90 4.41
N ALA A 286 20.41 2.91 3.55
CA ALA A 286 21.37 2.91 2.43
C ALA A 286 21.06 3.99 1.39
N ASN A 287 19.87 4.59 1.43
CA ASN A 287 19.38 5.60 0.51
C ASN A 287 18.97 6.91 1.21
N ASP A 288 19.36 7.12 2.46
CA ASP A 288 19.15 8.36 3.19
C ASP A 288 19.94 9.55 2.58
N TRP A 289 19.65 10.75 3.07
CA TRP A 289 20.27 12.03 2.63
C TRP A 289 21.75 12.08 2.85
#